data_65d8d0946a18b0bf7abe32a44115dc48
#
_entry.id   65d8d0946a18b0bf7abe32a44115dc48
#
_cell.length_a   1.000
_cell.length_b   1.000
_cell.length_c   1.000
_cell.angle_alpha   90.00
_cell.angle_beta   90.00
_cell.angle_gamma   90.00
#
_symmetry.space_group_name_H-M   'P 1'
#
loop_
_entity.id
_entity.type
_entity.pdbx_description
1 polymer ?
#
loop_
_entity_poly.entity_id
_entity_poly.type
_entity_poly.pdbx_seq_one_letter_code
_entity_poly.pdbx_strand_id
1 'polypeptide(L)'
;MTSRPIRWALWVLALSATAVALALAGRYGSGYVVFVVPPWRAEMSIMLFVILLLVSFAGAYLLIRLAVKTYRLPRQIRKGKIEHERAKARILLLESLQLLFSGEFRNAESRARTAMQHDDTRDMAAAVAAWAAYEGGHSSAAVPYLDHIRSAGSTRMRDVSKAYMLLADGKSAEALSLLKTLAASDPKNPGVLKMKVEAEVAGKAWEDVLVTLAPLTRSGMLPEGAAQQIRLNAELNLIKSKPANPEVIVEAWKAFSRESRFDAAMAATVATRLVSIGCFDEAKEVIEETIDARGIEGWDSQLAAIYAACKTNSTLAQIERAERWLRQHARDAVLLATLGKLCMRQALWGKAQSYLEASVALEPSLDAHMTLARLMEQLGRNDEAIRHVRRSAELAR
;
A
#
# COMPACT_ATOMS: atom_id res chain seq x y z
N MET A 1 53.47 4.38 -5.25
CA MET A 1 54.28 3.23 -4.75
C MET A 1 55.75 3.30 -5.09
N THR A 2 56.40 4.46 -5.17
CA THR A 2 57.75 4.62 -5.72
C THR A 2 58.78 5.21 -4.71
N SER A 3 58.49 5.32 -3.44
CA SER A 3 59.42 5.97 -2.48
C SER A 3 60.18 5.00 -1.55
N ARG A 4 59.93 3.69 -1.60
CA ARG A 4 60.65 2.75 -0.73
C ARG A 4 62.08 2.41 -1.18
N PRO A 5 62.38 2.16 -2.48
CA PRO A 5 63.78 1.83 -2.89
C PRO A 5 64.71 3.05 -2.79
N ILE A 6 64.23 4.25 -3.10
CA ILE A 6 65.04 5.50 -3.04
C ILE A 6 65.47 5.81 -1.60
N ARG A 7 64.58 5.61 -0.61
CA ARG A 7 64.92 5.83 0.80
C ARG A 7 65.91 4.78 1.30
N TRP A 8 65.87 3.55 0.82
CA TRP A 8 66.86 2.51 1.14
C TRP A 8 68.21 2.84 0.53
N ALA A 9 68.29 3.27 -0.72
CA ALA A 9 69.52 3.73 -1.39
C ALA A 9 70.18 4.92 -0.67
N LEU A 10 69.39 5.92 -0.26
CA LEU A 10 69.86 7.06 0.53
C LEU A 10 70.44 6.65 1.90
N TRP A 11 69.83 5.66 2.57
CA TRP A 11 70.34 5.15 3.84
C TRP A 11 71.64 4.35 3.67
N VAL A 12 71.78 3.56 2.62
CA VAL A 12 73.03 2.83 2.32
C VAL A 12 74.13 3.83 1.97
N LEU A 13 73.79 4.85 1.19
CA LEU A 13 74.75 5.88 0.80
C LEU A 13 75.21 6.74 2.00
N ALA A 14 74.31 7.08 2.94
CA ALA A 14 74.64 7.76 4.16
C ALA A 14 75.50 6.89 5.08
N LEU A 15 75.22 5.58 5.19
CA LEU A 15 76.02 4.64 5.99
C LEU A 15 77.44 4.44 5.40
N SER A 16 77.56 4.35 4.09
CA SER A 16 78.86 4.25 3.41
C SER A 16 79.71 5.55 3.56
N ALA A 17 79.07 6.71 3.42
CA ALA A 17 79.69 8.00 3.61
C ALA A 17 80.19 8.20 5.06
N THR A 18 79.39 7.79 6.06
CA THR A 18 79.85 7.82 7.50
C THR A 18 80.97 6.82 7.78
N ALA A 19 80.95 5.63 7.17
CA ALA A 19 82.00 4.65 7.30
C ALA A 19 83.36 5.16 6.71
N VAL A 20 83.28 5.80 5.52
CA VAL A 20 84.49 6.43 4.91
C VAL A 20 84.98 7.62 5.71
N ALA A 21 84.08 8.46 6.23
CA ALA A 21 84.47 9.58 7.10
C ALA A 21 85.17 9.11 8.42
N LEU A 22 84.66 8.01 9.00
CA LEU A 22 85.25 7.40 10.19
C LEU A 22 86.62 6.79 9.90
N ALA A 23 86.82 6.14 8.77
CA ALA A 23 88.11 5.59 8.36
C ALA A 23 89.17 6.67 8.09
N LEU A 24 88.79 7.80 7.53
CA LEU A 24 89.61 8.96 7.29
C LEU A 24 90.01 9.68 8.64
N ALA A 25 89.01 9.83 9.53
CA ALA A 25 89.23 10.41 10.86
C ALA A 25 90.18 9.57 11.74
N GLY A 26 90.12 8.23 11.63
CA GLY A 26 91.05 7.31 12.33
C GLY A 26 92.52 7.42 11.92
N ARG A 27 92.79 8.06 10.76
CA ARG A 27 94.16 8.21 10.24
C ARG A 27 94.88 9.47 10.77
N TYR A 28 94.14 10.40 11.37
CA TYR A 28 94.69 11.73 11.79
C TYR A 28 94.69 12.00 13.32
N GLY A 29 94.33 11.07 14.21
CA GLY A 29 94.27 11.36 15.61
C GLY A 29 94.41 10.16 16.58
N SER A 30 95.42 10.12 17.37
CA SER A 30 95.63 9.22 18.55
C SER A 30 94.93 9.83 19.78
N GLY A 31 93.62 10.20 19.66
CA GLY A 31 92.86 10.71 20.80
C GLY A 31 92.16 9.57 21.57
N TYR A 32 92.15 9.68 22.93
CA TYR A 32 91.43 8.78 23.80
C TYR A 32 90.43 9.55 24.65
N VAL A 33 89.28 8.93 24.93
CA VAL A 33 88.22 9.45 25.80
C VAL A 33 88.36 8.76 27.14
N VAL A 34 88.48 9.54 28.21
CA VAL A 34 88.57 9.01 29.58
C VAL A 34 87.27 9.31 30.32
N PHE A 35 86.53 8.24 30.67
CA PHE A 35 85.40 8.34 31.56
C PHE A 35 85.83 8.16 33.00
N VAL A 36 85.68 9.20 33.81
CA VAL A 36 86.01 9.19 35.25
C VAL A 36 84.67 9.18 36.01
N VAL A 37 84.29 8.03 36.53
CA VAL A 37 83.22 7.87 37.52
C VAL A 37 83.84 7.25 38.76
N PRO A 38 84.11 8.01 39.82
CA PRO A 38 84.76 7.45 41.00
C PRO A 38 84.07 6.21 41.56
N PRO A 39 84.75 5.07 41.85
CA PRO A 39 86.22 4.83 41.81
C PRO A 39 86.75 4.30 40.45
N TRP A 40 85.93 4.24 39.35
CA TRP A 40 86.33 3.61 38.11
C TRP A 40 86.83 4.64 37.08
N ARG A 41 87.96 4.28 36.42
CA ARG A 41 88.51 5.00 35.27
C ARG A 41 88.48 4.05 34.08
N ALA A 42 87.75 4.40 32.99
CA ALA A 42 87.75 3.65 31.72
C ALA A 42 88.37 4.53 30.65
N GLU A 43 89.47 4.09 30.05
CA GLU A 43 90.11 4.72 28.89
C GLU A 43 89.75 3.94 27.63
N MET A 44 89.18 4.62 26.62
CA MET A 44 88.87 4.00 25.35
C MET A 44 89.26 4.90 24.17
N SER A 45 89.65 4.28 23.07
CA SER A 45 89.95 5.02 21.86
C SER A 45 88.70 5.80 21.38
N ILE A 46 88.90 7.03 20.89
CA ILE A 46 87.83 7.89 20.34
C ILE A 46 87.05 7.20 19.26
N MET A 47 87.73 6.35 18.48
CA MET A 47 87.10 5.55 17.42
C MET A 47 86.16 4.49 17.96
N LEU A 48 86.59 3.80 19.07
CA LEU A 48 85.72 2.83 19.73
C LEU A 48 84.50 3.50 20.35
N PHE A 49 84.67 4.68 20.95
CA PHE A 49 83.54 5.46 21.49
C PHE A 49 82.54 5.90 20.45
N VAL A 50 82.94 6.38 19.25
CA VAL A 50 82.11 6.78 18.17
C VAL A 50 81.35 5.56 17.59
N ILE A 51 82.02 4.40 17.43
CA ILE A 51 81.40 3.17 17.00
C ILE A 51 80.30 2.72 18.00
N LEU A 52 80.61 2.77 19.31
CA LEU A 52 79.64 2.37 20.34
C LEU A 52 78.41 3.30 20.39
N LEU A 53 78.67 4.61 20.20
CA LEU A 53 77.64 5.62 20.13
C LEU A 53 76.72 5.38 18.91
N LEU A 54 77.30 5.09 17.75
CA LEU A 54 76.53 4.76 16.54
C LEU A 54 75.72 3.48 16.70
N VAL A 55 76.30 2.44 17.27
CA VAL A 55 75.57 1.17 17.53
C VAL A 55 74.48 1.39 18.56
N SER A 56 74.68 2.18 19.59
CA SER A 56 73.67 2.57 20.57
C SER A 56 72.53 3.33 19.91
N PHE A 57 72.80 4.30 19.04
CA PHE A 57 71.83 5.07 18.32
C PHE A 57 71.04 4.20 17.32
N ALA A 58 71.75 3.30 16.62
CA ALA A 58 71.07 2.34 15.70
C ALA A 58 70.15 1.36 16.45
N GLY A 59 70.64 0.88 17.64
CA GLY A 59 69.84 0.01 18.50
C GLY A 59 68.58 0.70 19.04
N ALA A 60 68.73 1.95 19.55
CA ALA A 60 67.63 2.76 20.03
C ALA A 60 66.64 3.04 18.91
N TYR A 61 67.07 3.39 17.68
CA TYR A 61 66.25 3.57 16.54
C TYR A 61 65.48 2.29 16.17
N LEU A 62 66.16 1.15 16.19
CA LEU A 62 65.53 -0.14 15.90
C LEU A 62 64.44 -0.51 16.91
N LEU A 63 64.74 -0.27 18.21
CA LEU A 63 63.80 -0.49 19.31
C LEU A 63 62.57 0.42 19.19
N ILE A 64 62.75 1.71 18.94
CA ILE A 64 61.64 2.64 18.72
C ILE A 64 60.83 2.24 17.49
N ARG A 65 61.47 1.84 16.40
CA ARG A 65 60.80 1.38 15.19
C ARG A 65 60.01 0.10 15.43
N LEU A 66 60.53 -0.84 16.18
CA LEU A 66 59.86 -2.07 16.57
C LEU A 66 58.65 -1.76 17.47
N ALA A 67 58.82 -0.92 18.48
CA ALA A 67 57.78 -0.51 19.39
C ALA A 67 56.62 0.19 18.64
N VAL A 68 56.89 1.12 17.72
CA VAL A 68 55.90 1.80 16.89
C VAL A 68 55.19 0.83 15.96
N LYS A 69 55.93 -0.13 15.38
CA LYS A 69 55.31 -1.16 14.48
C LYS A 69 54.42 -2.10 15.29
N THR A 70 54.82 -2.53 16.47
CA THR A 70 54.02 -3.40 17.35
C THR A 70 52.78 -2.68 17.87
N TYR A 71 52.87 -1.38 18.19
CA TYR A 71 51.73 -0.60 18.66
C TYR A 71 50.70 -0.28 17.55
N ARG A 72 51.14 -0.21 16.29
CA ARG A 72 50.27 0.06 15.13
C ARG A 72 49.61 -1.20 14.53
N LEU A 73 50.20 -2.39 14.69
CA LEU A 73 49.67 -3.64 14.17
C LEU A 73 48.22 -3.96 14.66
N PRO A 74 47.91 -3.88 15.97
CA PRO A 74 46.56 -4.26 16.44
C PRO A 74 45.47 -3.34 15.91
N ARG A 75 45.74 -2.06 15.61
CA ARG A 75 44.78 -1.13 15.04
C ARG A 75 44.48 -1.43 13.57
N GLN A 76 45.44 -1.87 12.78
CA GLN A 76 45.23 -2.24 11.37
C GLN A 76 44.48 -3.58 11.23
N ILE A 77 44.81 -4.56 12.08
CA ILE A 77 44.14 -5.84 12.11
C ILE A 77 42.68 -5.70 12.56
N ARG A 78 42.41 -4.84 13.57
CA ARG A 78 41.04 -4.55 14.00
C ARG A 78 40.22 -3.86 12.89
N LYS A 79 40.79 -2.89 12.18
CA LYS A 79 40.13 -2.24 11.05
C LYS A 79 39.84 -3.24 9.92
N GLY A 80 40.79 -4.06 9.55
CA GLY A 80 40.62 -5.07 8.53
C GLY A 80 39.57 -6.15 8.89
N LYS A 81 39.51 -6.57 10.17
CA LYS A 81 38.44 -7.46 10.64
C LYS A 81 37.06 -6.80 10.55
N ILE A 82 36.94 -5.57 11.00
CA ILE A 82 35.64 -4.83 10.93
C ILE A 82 35.20 -4.65 9.49
N GLU A 83 36.08 -4.29 8.58
CA GLU A 83 35.76 -4.14 7.15
C GLU A 83 35.37 -5.48 6.52
N HIS A 84 36.02 -6.57 6.89
CA HIS A 84 35.69 -7.90 6.41
C HIS A 84 34.32 -8.37 6.92
N GLU A 85 34.00 -8.15 8.18
CA GLU A 85 32.69 -8.47 8.75
C GLU A 85 31.57 -7.63 8.13
N ARG A 86 31.83 -6.34 7.86
CA ARG A 86 30.88 -5.49 7.11
C ARG A 86 30.65 -5.97 5.69
N ALA A 87 31.72 -6.38 5.00
CA ALA A 87 31.60 -6.95 3.66
C ALA A 87 30.78 -8.25 3.64
N LYS A 88 31.01 -9.14 4.62
CA LYS A 88 30.21 -10.36 4.78
C LYS A 88 28.72 -10.03 5.05
N ALA A 89 28.44 -9.07 5.94
CA ALA A 89 27.06 -8.69 6.25
C ALA A 89 26.32 -8.17 5.02
N ARG A 90 27.00 -7.38 4.16
CA ARG A 90 26.43 -6.91 2.89
C ARG A 90 26.15 -8.07 1.91
N ILE A 91 27.06 -9.04 1.82
CA ILE A 91 26.85 -10.23 0.99
C ILE A 91 25.64 -11.01 1.51
N LEU A 92 25.55 -11.27 2.81
CA LEU A 92 24.42 -11.97 3.42
C LEU A 92 23.08 -11.24 3.21
N LEU A 93 23.09 -9.90 3.23
CA LEU A 93 21.91 -9.10 2.92
C LEU A 93 21.50 -9.28 1.46
N LEU A 94 22.44 -9.24 0.51
CA LEU A 94 22.14 -9.46 -0.90
C LEU A 94 21.63 -10.89 -1.16
N GLU A 95 22.24 -11.90 -0.55
CA GLU A 95 21.77 -13.28 -0.61
C GLU A 95 20.35 -13.40 -0.02
N SER A 96 20.08 -12.74 1.10
CA SER A 96 18.74 -12.78 1.69
C SER A 96 17.67 -12.16 0.80
N LEU A 97 17.99 -11.08 0.07
CA LEU A 97 17.11 -10.49 -0.93
C LEU A 97 16.87 -11.43 -2.12
N GLN A 98 17.94 -12.09 -2.62
CA GLN A 98 17.81 -13.06 -3.70
C GLN A 98 16.89 -14.22 -3.30
N LEU A 99 17.08 -14.77 -2.10
CA LEU A 99 16.26 -15.85 -1.55
C LEU A 99 14.80 -15.41 -1.33
N LEU A 100 14.57 -14.18 -0.87
CA LEU A 100 13.23 -13.61 -0.72
C LEU A 100 12.49 -13.58 -2.06
N PHE A 101 13.13 -13.05 -3.11
CA PHE A 101 12.54 -12.99 -4.45
C PHE A 101 12.44 -14.36 -5.14
N SER A 102 13.22 -15.36 -4.71
CA SER A 102 13.10 -16.75 -5.17
C SER A 102 12.03 -17.55 -4.42
N GLY A 103 11.36 -16.95 -3.42
CA GLY A 103 10.35 -17.64 -2.61
C GLY A 103 10.92 -18.55 -1.52
N GLU A 104 12.23 -18.52 -1.29
CA GLU A 104 12.90 -19.30 -0.24
C GLU A 104 12.87 -18.57 1.11
N PHE A 105 11.68 -18.31 1.63
CA PHE A 105 11.45 -17.42 2.76
C PHE A 105 12.21 -17.80 4.03
N ARG A 106 12.27 -19.10 4.40
CA ARG A 106 13.01 -19.55 5.59
C ARG A 106 14.51 -19.28 5.50
N ASN A 107 15.08 -19.50 4.33
CA ASN A 107 16.50 -19.27 4.06
C ASN A 107 16.77 -17.75 4.05
N ALA A 108 15.89 -16.97 3.42
CA ALA A 108 15.95 -15.51 3.40
C ALA A 108 15.93 -14.93 4.82
N GLU A 109 14.99 -15.35 5.66
CA GLU A 109 14.89 -14.93 7.07
C GLU A 109 16.17 -15.24 7.84
N SER A 110 16.70 -16.46 7.73
CA SER A 110 17.92 -16.89 8.42
C SER A 110 19.13 -16.05 8.04
N ARG A 111 19.33 -15.79 6.73
CA ARG A 111 20.43 -14.95 6.22
C ARG A 111 20.28 -13.49 6.65
N ALA A 112 19.07 -12.95 6.55
CA ALA A 112 18.78 -11.59 6.99
C ALA A 112 19.01 -11.40 8.49
N ARG A 113 18.62 -12.37 9.33
CA ARG A 113 18.87 -12.35 10.79
C ARG A 113 20.37 -12.27 11.10
N THR A 114 21.20 -12.99 10.34
CA THR A 114 22.65 -12.92 10.51
C THR A 114 23.18 -11.55 10.09
N ALA A 115 22.69 -10.98 8.98
CA ALA A 115 23.08 -9.65 8.51
C ALA A 115 22.64 -8.52 9.47
N MET A 116 21.58 -8.71 10.27
CA MET A 116 21.11 -7.74 11.27
C MET A 116 22.11 -7.49 12.41
N GLN A 117 23.07 -8.38 12.63
CA GLN A 117 24.06 -8.24 13.70
C GLN A 117 25.03 -7.06 13.47
N HIS A 118 25.06 -6.52 12.25
CA HIS A 118 25.94 -5.42 11.86
C HIS A 118 25.17 -4.12 11.68
N ASP A 119 25.65 -3.03 12.29
CA ASP A 119 24.97 -1.73 12.29
C ASP A 119 24.69 -1.20 10.88
N ASP A 120 25.62 -1.37 9.95
CA ASP A 120 25.51 -0.88 8.57
C ASP A 120 24.38 -1.54 7.77
N THR A 121 24.01 -2.77 8.09
CA THR A 121 23.00 -3.57 7.37
C THR A 121 21.73 -3.84 8.18
N ARG A 122 21.75 -3.50 9.48
CA ARG A 122 20.71 -3.85 10.46
C ARG A 122 19.32 -3.51 9.96
N ASP A 123 19.06 -2.27 9.57
CA ASP A 123 17.73 -1.80 9.24
C ASP A 123 17.17 -2.48 7.98
N MET A 124 18.00 -2.57 6.94
CA MET A 124 17.58 -3.26 5.70
C MET A 124 17.42 -4.77 5.93
N ALA A 125 18.32 -5.38 6.67
CA ALA A 125 18.22 -6.80 7.00
C ALA A 125 17.00 -7.10 7.87
N ALA A 126 16.65 -6.20 8.81
CA ALA A 126 15.43 -6.31 9.60
C ALA A 126 14.18 -6.24 8.74
N ALA A 127 14.14 -5.35 7.75
CA ALA A 127 13.03 -5.28 6.81
C ALA A 127 12.92 -6.57 5.97
N VAL A 128 14.05 -7.08 5.45
CA VAL A 128 14.05 -8.33 4.68
C VAL A 128 13.61 -9.51 5.54
N ALA A 129 14.11 -9.60 6.78
CA ALA A 129 13.69 -10.65 7.73
C ALA A 129 12.21 -10.59 8.04
N ALA A 130 11.65 -9.38 8.22
CA ALA A 130 10.23 -9.18 8.45
C ALA A 130 9.38 -9.64 7.26
N TRP A 131 9.76 -9.24 6.04
CA TRP A 131 9.06 -9.67 4.83
C TRP A 131 9.18 -11.18 4.60
N ALA A 132 10.37 -11.75 4.81
CA ALA A 132 10.58 -13.19 4.69
C ALA A 132 9.77 -13.99 5.71
N ALA A 133 9.71 -13.53 6.96
CA ALA A 133 8.88 -14.15 8.00
C ALA A 133 7.39 -14.05 7.67
N TYR A 134 6.94 -12.91 7.16
CA TYR A 134 5.57 -12.67 6.78
C TYR A 134 5.13 -13.60 5.64
N GLU A 135 5.85 -13.58 4.51
CA GLU A 135 5.57 -14.42 3.33
C GLU A 135 5.77 -15.92 3.63
N GLY A 136 6.65 -16.25 4.56
CA GLY A 136 6.88 -17.61 5.04
C GLY A 136 5.79 -18.16 5.97
N GLY A 137 4.75 -17.38 6.27
CA GLY A 137 3.63 -17.77 7.15
C GLY A 137 3.90 -17.60 8.65
N HIS A 138 5.00 -16.93 9.01
CA HIS A 138 5.36 -16.61 10.40
C HIS A 138 5.06 -15.15 10.73
N SER A 139 3.86 -14.67 10.44
CA SER A 139 3.48 -13.25 10.58
C SER A 139 3.71 -12.69 11.99
N SER A 140 3.58 -13.51 13.03
CA SER A 140 3.87 -13.12 14.41
C SER A 140 5.33 -12.71 14.66
N ALA A 141 6.28 -13.21 13.86
CA ALA A 141 7.69 -12.85 13.94
C ALA A 141 8.03 -11.59 13.12
N ALA A 142 7.20 -11.19 12.17
CA ALA A 142 7.48 -10.09 11.26
C ALA A 142 7.55 -8.73 11.97
N VAL A 143 6.57 -8.41 12.82
CA VAL A 143 6.53 -7.13 13.54
C VAL A 143 7.74 -6.94 14.47
N PRO A 144 8.16 -7.92 15.29
CA PRO A 144 9.40 -7.83 16.07
C PRO A 144 10.64 -7.49 15.26
N TYR A 145 10.78 -8.01 14.03
CA TYR A 145 11.90 -7.63 13.17
C TYR A 145 11.85 -6.16 12.77
N LEU A 146 10.67 -5.61 12.46
CA LEU A 146 10.53 -4.19 12.13
C LEU A 146 10.91 -3.27 13.29
N ASP A 147 10.71 -3.70 14.53
CA ASP A 147 11.06 -2.92 15.72
C ASP A 147 12.58 -2.76 15.92
N HIS A 148 13.40 -3.55 15.21
CA HIS A 148 14.85 -3.38 15.18
C HIS A 148 15.31 -2.23 14.27
N ILE A 149 14.44 -1.68 13.43
CA ILE A 149 14.73 -0.54 12.58
C ILE A 149 14.70 0.74 13.41
N ARG A 150 15.88 1.35 13.59
CA ARG A 150 16.08 2.49 14.51
C ARG A 150 16.52 3.78 13.83
N SER A 151 17.10 3.72 12.64
CA SER A 151 17.60 4.93 11.98
C SER A 151 16.44 5.80 11.48
N ALA A 152 16.55 7.11 11.68
CA ALA A 152 15.53 8.07 11.27
C ALA A 152 15.19 7.99 9.77
N GLY A 153 16.19 7.65 8.92
CA GLY A 153 15.99 7.47 7.48
C GLY A 153 15.21 6.22 7.12
N SER A 154 15.18 5.20 7.97
CA SER A 154 14.50 3.91 7.73
C SER A 154 13.13 3.79 8.40
N THR A 155 12.74 4.77 9.22
CA THR A 155 11.46 4.77 9.96
C THR A 155 10.27 4.64 9.01
N ARG A 156 10.31 5.35 7.88
CA ARG A 156 9.25 5.26 6.86
C ARG A 156 9.10 3.85 6.29
N MET A 157 10.22 3.20 5.97
CA MET A 157 10.22 1.82 5.47
C MET A 157 9.60 0.87 6.49
N ARG A 158 9.95 1.01 7.78
CA ARG A 158 9.36 0.25 8.88
C ARG A 158 7.83 0.42 8.92
N ASP A 159 7.37 1.68 8.92
CA ASP A 159 5.97 2.01 9.12
C ASP A 159 5.11 1.61 7.90
N VAL A 160 5.64 1.75 6.68
CA VAL A 160 5.01 1.27 5.45
C VAL A 160 4.91 -0.27 5.45
N SER A 161 5.98 -0.98 5.79
CA SER A 161 5.96 -2.45 5.88
C SER A 161 4.99 -2.93 6.95
N LYS A 162 4.95 -2.27 8.11
CA LYS A 162 4.01 -2.58 9.18
C LYS A 162 2.56 -2.36 8.76
N ALA A 163 2.28 -1.24 8.08
CA ALA A 163 0.93 -0.96 7.57
C ALA A 163 0.47 -2.00 6.56
N TYR A 164 1.36 -2.42 5.64
CA TYR A 164 1.06 -3.48 4.68
C TYR A 164 0.70 -4.80 5.37
N MET A 165 1.52 -5.24 6.32
CA MET A 165 1.29 -6.49 7.06
C MET A 165 0.00 -6.46 7.88
N LEU A 166 -0.30 -5.32 8.53
CA LEU A 166 -1.55 -5.12 9.26
C LEU A 166 -2.78 -5.20 8.35
N LEU A 167 -2.70 -4.62 7.13
CA LEU A 167 -3.78 -4.72 6.15
C LEU A 167 -4.02 -6.15 5.71
N ALA A 168 -2.96 -6.86 5.39
CA ALA A 168 -3.04 -8.24 4.92
C ALA A 168 -3.53 -9.19 6.04
N ASP A 169 -3.24 -8.88 7.31
CA ASP A 169 -3.79 -9.58 8.49
C ASP A 169 -5.24 -9.18 8.84
N GLY A 170 -5.87 -8.28 8.05
CA GLY A 170 -7.23 -7.81 8.28
C GLY A 170 -7.38 -6.77 9.41
N LYS A 171 -6.28 -6.28 9.98
CA LYS A 171 -6.25 -5.26 11.04
C LYS A 171 -6.33 -3.85 10.47
N SER A 172 -7.40 -3.58 9.72
CA SER A 172 -7.58 -2.34 8.96
C SER A 172 -7.56 -1.07 9.83
N ALA A 173 -8.10 -1.12 11.05
CA ALA A 173 -8.14 0.04 11.95
C ALA A 173 -6.74 0.46 12.43
N GLU A 174 -5.89 -0.51 12.79
CA GLU A 174 -4.50 -0.24 13.19
C GLU A 174 -3.68 0.26 12.00
N ALA A 175 -3.83 -0.38 10.84
CA ALA A 175 -3.20 0.04 9.60
C ALA A 175 -3.60 1.48 9.22
N LEU A 176 -4.89 1.83 9.32
CA LEU A 176 -5.40 3.15 8.99
C LEU A 176 -4.81 4.24 9.88
N SER A 177 -4.66 3.98 11.20
CA SER A 177 -4.03 4.93 12.12
C SER A 177 -2.59 5.27 11.69
N LEU A 178 -1.82 4.25 11.30
CA LEU A 178 -0.45 4.40 10.85
C LEU A 178 -0.37 5.07 9.47
N LEU A 179 -1.26 4.70 8.55
CA LEU A 179 -1.33 5.29 7.21
C LEU A 179 -1.75 6.76 7.21
N LYS A 180 -2.60 7.18 8.17
CA LYS A 180 -2.94 8.61 8.37
C LYS A 180 -1.70 9.42 8.74
N THR A 181 -0.82 8.92 9.60
CA THR A 181 0.42 9.60 9.97
C THR A 181 1.43 9.64 8.81
N LEU A 182 1.55 8.53 8.05
CA LEU A 182 2.39 8.46 6.86
C LEU A 182 1.91 9.42 5.76
N ALA A 183 0.61 9.46 5.50
CA ALA A 183 0.02 10.37 4.51
C ALA A 183 0.13 11.85 4.94
N ALA A 184 0.10 12.16 6.24
CA ALA A 184 0.35 13.52 6.73
C ALA A 184 1.80 13.97 6.48
N SER A 185 2.77 13.06 6.58
CA SER A 185 4.18 13.36 6.32
C SER A 185 4.51 13.47 4.83
N ASP A 186 3.80 12.72 3.96
CA ASP A 186 3.96 12.74 2.50
C ASP A 186 2.62 12.53 1.80
N PRO A 187 1.85 13.62 1.61
CA PRO A 187 0.50 13.55 1.06
C PRO A 187 0.42 13.12 -0.42
N LYS A 188 1.57 13.09 -1.11
CA LYS A 188 1.63 12.76 -2.53
C LYS A 188 2.17 11.35 -2.81
N ASN A 189 2.51 10.57 -1.79
CA ASN A 189 3.03 9.24 -1.97
C ASN A 189 1.93 8.28 -2.45
N PRO A 190 1.97 7.83 -3.71
CA PRO A 190 0.87 7.06 -4.27
C PRO A 190 0.76 5.66 -3.65
N GLY A 191 1.87 5.05 -3.20
CA GLY A 191 1.85 3.76 -2.51
C GLY A 191 1.15 3.83 -1.15
N VAL A 192 1.42 4.90 -0.38
CA VAL A 192 0.75 5.14 0.91
C VAL A 192 -0.73 5.44 0.70
N LEU A 193 -1.07 6.26 -0.31
CA LEU A 193 -2.47 6.58 -0.63
C LEU A 193 -3.26 5.35 -1.07
N LYS A 194 -2.64 4.45 -1.86
CA LYS A 194 -3.28 3.20 -2.27
C LYS A 194 -3.61 2.31 -1.06
N MET A 195 -2.64 2.05 -0.20
CA MET A 195 -2.87 1.29 1.03
C MET A 195 -3.91 1.96 1.95
N LYS A 196 -3.92 3.31 2.00
CA LYS A 196 -4.89 4.04 2.79
C LYS A 196 -6.30 3.84 2.26
N VAL A 197 -6.52 3.90 0.95
CA VAL A 197 -7.82 3.58 0.34
C VAL A 197 -8.23 2.14 0.65
N GLU A 198 -7.32 1.18 0.55
CA GLU A 198 -7.60 -0.23 0.90
C GLU A 198 -8.02 -0.39 2.38
N ALA A 199 -7.33 0.31 3.30
CA ALA A 199 -7.67 0.33 4.71
C ALA A 199 -9.04 0.97 4.98
N GLU A 200 -9.34 2.09 4.32
CA GLU A 200 -10.59 2.82 4.43
C GLU A 200 -11.78 2.01 3.90
N VAL A 201 -11.60 1.32 2.76
CA VAL A 201 -12.60 0.40 2.19
C VAL A 201 -12.87 -0.77 3.15
N ALA A 202 -11.81 -1.41 3.67
CA ALA A 202 -11.93 -2.50 4.62
C ALA A 202 -12.60 -2.06 5.94
N GLY A 203 -12.31 -0.82 6.38
CA GLY A 203 -12.91 -0.19 7.56
C GLY A 203 -14.29 0.43 7.31
N LYS A 204 -14.81 0.36 6.07
CA LYS A 204 -16.09 0.99 5.65
C LYS A 204 -16.16 2.50 5.89
N ALA A 205 -15.01 3.16 5.88
CA ALA A 205 -14.90 4.63 6.04
C ALA A 205 -15.13 5.33 4.69
N TRP A 206 -16.33 5.22 4.14
CA TRP A 206 -16.65 5.57 2.76
C TRP A 206 -16.40 7.05 2.43
N GLU A 207 -16.63 7.96 3.37
CA GLU A 207 -16.32 9.40 3.20
C GLU A 207 -14.82 9.62 3.03
N ASP A 208 -13.99 8.98 3.87
CA ASP A 208 -12.54 9.07 3.79
C ASP A 208 -12.02 8.47 2.46
N VAL A 209 -12.62 7.36 1.98
CA VAL A 209 -12.31 6.77 0.67
C VAL A 209 -12.44 7.80 -0.45
N LEU A 210 -13.55 8.54 -0.50
CA LEU A 210 -13.79 9.54 -1.55
C LEU A 210 -12.77 10.69 -1.50
N VAL A 211 -12.36 11.10 -0.30
CA VAL A 211 -11.32 12.13 -0.11
C VAL A 211 -9.95 11.63 -0.56
N THR A 212 -9.59 10.39 -0.19
CA THR A 212 -8.26 9.83 -0.49
C THR A 212 -8.13 9.40 -1.96
N LEU A 213 -9.23 9.03 -2.61
CA LEU A 213 -9.25 8.57 -3.99
C LEU A 213 -8.84 9.67 -4.99
N ALA A 214 -9.24 10.92 -4.76
CA ALA A 214 -8.96 12.03 -5.66
C ALA A 214 -7.45 12.30 -5.88
N PRO A 215 -6.59 12.40 -4.86
CA PRO A 215 -5.16 12.52 -5.05
C PRO A 215 -4.52 11.24 -5.63
N LEU A 216 -5.03 10.05 -5.30
CA LEU A 216 -4.52 8.79 -5.84
C LEU A 216 -4.76 8.68 -7.35
N THR A 217 -5.94 9.05 -7.84
CA THR A 217 -6.25 9.08 -9.28
C THR A 217 -5.34 10.07 -10.02
N ARG A 218 -5.12 11.26 -9.45
CA ARG A 218 -4.21 12.26 -10.04
C ARG A 218 -2.76 11.80 -10.12
N SER A 219 -2.33 10.87 -9.28
CA SER A 219 -0.97 10.31 -9.33
C SER A 219 -0.74 9.36 -10.51
N GLY A 220 -1.79 8.95 -11.23
CA GLY A 220 -1.72 7.98 -12.34
C GLY A 220 -1.44 6.53 -11.92
N MET A 221 -1.32 6.25 -10.63
CA MET A 221 -1.05 4.89 -10.13
C MET A 221 -2.29 3.97 -10.21
N LEU A 222 -3.48 4.57 -10.20
CA LEU A 222 -4.73 3.84 -10.33
C LEU A 222 -5.34 4.12 -11.70
N PRO A 223 -5.62 3.08 -12.53
CA PRO A 223 -6.36 3.24 -13.78
C PRO A 223 -7.71 3.90 -13.53
N GLU A 224 -8.12 4.80 -14.44
CA GLU A 224 -9.34 5.61 -14.27
C GLU A 224 -10.59 4.74 -14.07
N GLY A 225 -10.73 3.65 -14.83
CA GLY A 225 -11.85 2.71 -14.64
C GLY A 225 -11.89 2.04 -13.27
N ALA A 226 -10.71 1.70 -12.70
CA ALA A 226 -10.65 1.15 -11.34
C ALA A 226 -10.98 2.21 -10.29
N ALA A 227 -10.52 3.45 -10.48
CA ALA A 227 -10.86 4.57 -9.61
C ALA A 227 -12.36 4.85 -9.61
N GLN A 228 -13.00 4.82 -10.78
CA GLN A 228 -14.42 5.01 -10.93
C GLN A 228 -15.24 3.90 -10.24
N GLN A 229 -14.81 2.64 -10.37
CA GLN A 229 -15.46 1.53 -9.65
C GLN A 229 -15.37 1.67 -8.13
N ILE A 230 -14.21 2.03 -7.61
CA ILE A 230 -14.02 2.25 -6.16
C ILE A 230 -14.91 3.42 -5.71
N ARG A 231 -14.94 4.51 -6.47
CA ARG A 231 -15.79 5.67 -6.20
C ARG A 231 -17.26 5.27 -6.13
N LEU A 232 -17.77 4.62 -7.17
CA LEU A 232 -19.17 4.19 -7.26
C LEU A 232 -19.54 3.26 -6.09
N ASN A 233 -18.67 2.31 -5.76
CA ASN A 233 -18.88 1.42 -4.62
C ASN A 233 -18.90 2.17 -3.29
N ALA A 234 -17.99 3.14 -3.08
CA ALA A 234 -17.97 3.95 -1.88
C ALA A 234 -19.23 4.82 -1.76
N GLU A 235 -19.66 5.47 -2.83
CA GLU A 235 -20.86 6.30 -2.89
C GLU A 235 -22.13 5.48 -2.64
N LEU A 236 -22.25 4.28 -3.24
CA LEU A 236 -23.36 3.34 -3.00
C LEU A 236 -23.45 2.93 -1.52
N ASN A 237 -22.33 2.58 -0.93
CA ASN A 237 -22.32 2.17 0.47
C ASN A 237 -22.52 3.37 1.43
N LEU A 238 -22.06 4.54 1.03
CA LEU A 238 -22.32 5.78 1.76
C LEU A 238 -23.82 6.06 1.82
N ILE A 239 -24.54 6.00 0.69
CA ILE A 239 -25.99 6.15 0.66
C ILE A 239 -26.66 5.10 1.56
N LYS A 240 -26.24 3.85 1.51
CA LYS A 240 -26.79 2.78 2.37
C LYS A 240 -26.57 3.04 3.87
N SER A 241 -25.48 3.69 4.24
CA SER A 241 -25.14 3.98 5.64
C SER A 241 -25.76 5.25 6.19
N LYS A 242 -26.21 6.20 5.34
CA LYS A 242 -26.84 7.44 5.78
C LYS A 242 -28.14 7.17 6.56
N PRO A 243 -28.50 8.04 7.51
CA PRO A 243 -29.78 7.92 8.22
C PRO A 243 -30.96 7.99 7.25
N ALA A 244 -32.09 7.44 7.68
CA ALA A 244 -33.35 7.44 6.90
C ALA A 244 -34.01 8.84 6.91
N ASN A 245 -33.28 9.85 6.49
CA ASN A 245 -33.71 11.22 6.30
C ASN A 245 -33.66 11.57 4.80
N PRO A 246 -34.80 11.96 4.18
CA PRO A 246 -34.85 12.24 2.75
C PRO A 246 -33.91 13.37 2.33
N GLU A 247 -33.85 14.44 3.09
CA GLU A 247 -33.01 15.60 2.79
C GLU A 247 -31.52 15.19 2.70
N VAL A 248 -31.05 14.39 3.67
CA VAL A 248 -29.67 13.90 3.73
C VAL A 248 -29.35 12.97 2.54
N ILE A 249 -30.31 12.12 2.15
CA ILE A 249 -30.12 11.19 1.02
C ILE A 249 -30.07 11.95 -0.31
N VAL A 250 -31.00 12.89 -0.51
CA VAL A 250 -31.08 13.70 -1.74
C VAL A 250 -29.87 14.63 -1.85
N GLU A 251 -29.45 15.26 -0.75
CA GLU A 251 -28.25 16.11 -0.73
C GLU A 251 -27.00 15.31 -1.06
N ALA A 252 -26.84 14.13 -0.46
CA ALA A 252 -25.70 13.25 -0.74
C ALA A 252 -25.70 12.81 -2.22
N TRP A 253 -26.85 12.45 -2.77
CA TRP A 253 -26.99 12.08 -4.18
C TRP A 253 -26.64 13.24 -5.13
N LYS A 254 -27.12 14.46 -4.83
CA LYS A 254 -26.80 15.67 -5.61
C LYS A 254 -25.32 16.06 -5.56
N ALA A 255 -24.62 15.70 -4.48
CA ALA A 255 -23.21 15.97 -4.31
C ALA A 255 -22.30 15.04 -5.14
N PHE A 256 -22.82 13.91 -5.63
CA PHE A 256 -22.05 12.98 -6.42
C PHE A 256 -21.77 13.51 -7.83
N SER A 257 -20.75 12.93 -8.49
CA SER A 257 -20.43 13.28 -9.87
C SER A 257 -21.61 12.96 -10.80
N ARG A 258 -21.70 13.65 -11.94
CA ARG A 258 -22.75 13.40 -12.93
C ARG A 258 -22.74 11.93 -13.39
N GLU A 259 -21.56 11.34 -13.57
CA GLU A 259 -21.39 9.95 -13.99
C GLU A 259 -21.95 8.97 -12.95
N SER A 260 -21.65 9.20 -11.66
CA SER A 260 -22.17 8.37 -10.57
C SER A 260 -23.69 8.56 -10.38
N ARG A 261 -24.20 9.80 -10.46
CA ARG A 261 -25.64 10.08 -10.30
C ARG A 261 -26.48 9.37 -11.31
N PHE A 262 -26.06 9.33 -12.56
CA PHE A 262 -26.78 8.68 -13.64
C PHE A 262 -26.39 7.22 -13.87
N ASP A 263 -25.65 6.62 -12.93
CA ASP A 263 -25.49 5.18 -12.89
C ASP A 263 -26.78 4.51 -12.44
N ALA A 264 -27.21 3.45 -13.16
CA ALA A 264 -28.47 2.79 -12.89
C ALA A 264 -28.54 2.15 -11.50
N ALA A 265 -27.46 1.51 -11.05
CA ALA A 265 -27.41 0.87 -9.73
C ALA A 265 -27.43 1.90 -8.60
N MET A 266 -26.77 3.06 -8.80
CA MET A 266 -26.84 4.18 -7.87
C MET A 266 -28.26 4.74 -7.77
N ALA A 267 -28.87 5.08 -8.89
CA ALA A 267 -30.23 5.61 -8.92
C ALA A 267 -31.24 4.62 -8.33
N ALA A 268 -31.14 3.33 -8.66
CA ALA A 268 -31.98 2.29 -8.07
C ALA A 268 -31.82 2.20 -6.54
N THR A 269 -30.59 2.31 -6.03
CA THR A 269 -30.30 2.28 -4.59
C THR A 269 -30.91 3.48 -3.89
N VAL A 270 -30.72 4.69 -4.43
CA VAL A 270 -31.26 5.94 -3.88
C VAL A 270 -32.80 5.92 -3.92
N ALA A 271 -33.39 5.58 -5.09
CA ALA A 271 -34.82 5.52 -5.25
C ALA A 271 -35.49 4.48 -4.34
N THR A 272 -34.90 3.27 -4.22
CA THR A 272 -35.41 2.24 -3.31
C THR A 272 -35.38 2.73 -1.86
N ARG A 273 -34.33 3.43 -1.46
CA ARG A 273 -34.22 3.95 -0.10
C ARG A 273 -35.23 5.07 0.15
N LEU A 274 -35.41 6.00 -0.80
CA LEU A 274 -36.46 7.04 -0.72
C LEU A 274 -37.86 6.43 -0.66
N VAL A 275 -38.15 5.41 -1.47
CA VAL A 275 -39.42 4.67 -1.40
C VAL A 275 -39.64 4.04 -0.02
N SER A 276 -38.59 3.44 0.55
CA SER A 276 -38.66 2.77 1.88
C SER A 276 -39.02 3.72 3.03
N ILE A 277 -38.69 5.01 2.90
CA ILE A 277 -38.99 6.05 3.88
C ILE A 277 -40.25 6.89 3.50
N GLY A 278 -40.92 6.53 2.41
CA GLY A 278 -42.19 7.17 1.98
C GLY A 278 -42.00 8.44 1.15
N CYS A 279 -40.77 8.78 0.72
CA CYS A 279 -40.47 9.97 -0.10
C CYS A 279 -40.60 9.63 -1.57
N PHE A 280 -41.85 9.49 -2.03
CA PHE A 280 -42.20 8.97 -3.34
C PHE A 280 -41.96 9.96 -4.48
N ASP A 281 -42.14 11.27 -4.25
CA ASP A 281 -41.95 12.28 -5.27
C ASP A 281 -40.46 12.45 -5.59
N GLU A 282 -39.59 12.47 -4.57
CA GLU A 282 -38.16 12.52 -4.73
C GLU A 282 -37.63 11.24 -5.41
N ALA A 283 -38.14 10.06 -5.02
CA ALA A 283 -37.77 8.80 -5.67
C ALA A 283 -38.15 8.81 -7.16
N LYS A 284 -39.34 9.33 -7.49
CA LYS A 284 -39.80 9.49 -8.86
C LYS A 284 -38.87 10.40 -9.66
N GLU A 285 -38.49 11.56 -9.11
CA GLU A 285 -37.59 12.52 -9.75
C GLU A 285 -36.20 11.89 -10.04
N VAL A 286 -35.61 11.19 -9.07
CA VAL A 286 -34.34 10.47 -9.27
C VAL A 286 -34.42 9.50 -10.45
N ILE A 287 -35.51 8.70 -10.57
CA ILE A 287 -35.67 7.74 -11.61
C ILE A 287 -35.88 8.44 -12.97
N GLU A 288 -36.76 9.41 -13.07
CA GLU A 288 -37.04 10.14 -14.30
C GLU A 288 -35.80 10.86 -14.83
N GLU A 289 -35.08 11.59 -13.96
CA GLU A 289 -33.83 12.29 -14.30
C GLU A 289 -32.76 11.32 -14.82
N THR A 290 -32.64 10.15 -14.18
CA THR A 290 -31.64 9.14 -14.57
C THR A 290 -31.95 8.53 -15.90
N ILE A 291 -33.21 8.12 -16.14
CA ILE A 291 -33.67 7.52 -17.42
C ILE A 291 -33.48 8.54 -18.55
N ASP A 292 -33.87 9.81 -18.34
CA ASP A 292 -33.72 10.86 -19.35
C ASP A 292 -32.27 11.13 -19.70
N ALA A 293 -31.41 11.17 -18.71
CA ALA A 293 -29.97 11.43 -18.91
C ALA A 293 -29.23 10.26 -19.62
N ARG A 294 -29.68 9.02 -19.41
CA ARG A 294 -29.10 7.83 -20.03
C ARG A 294 -29.61 7.57 -21.46
N GLY A 295 -30.76 8.10 -21.78
CA GLY A 295 -31.37 7.92 -23.12
C GLY A 295 -31.79 6.47 -23.40
N ILE A 296 -32.06 6.19 -24.67
CA ILE A 296 -32.63 4.90 -25.12
C ILE A 296 -31.63 3.74 -24.90
N GLU A 297 -30.38 3.93 -25.23
CA GLU A 297 -29.34 2.88 -25.10
C GLU A 297 -29.00 2.53 -23.65
N GLY A 298 -29.19 3.46 -22.74
CA GLY A 298 -28.92 3.27 -21.33
C GLY A 298 -30.12 2.85 -20.49
N TRP A 299 -31.20 2.34 -21.11
CA TRP A 299 -32.40 1.88 -20.43
C TRP A 299 -32.12 0.80 -19.40
N ASP A 300 -32.81 0.89 -18.26
CA ASP A 300 -32.71 -0.11 -17.18
C ASP A 300 -34.11 -0.44 -16.65
N SER A 301 -34.55 -1.67 -16.88
CA SER A 301 -35.88 -2.16 -16.47
C SER A 301 -36.06 -2.17 -14.93
N GLN A 302 -34.99 -2.26 -14.17
CA GLN A 302 -35.08 -2.23 -12.71
C GLN A 302 -35.53 -0.86 -12.18
N LEU A 303 -35.09 0.23 -12.82
CA LEU A 303 -35.59 1.57 -12.50
C LEU A 303 -37.08 1.70 -12.75
N ALA A 304 -37.60 1.10 -13.87
CA ALA A 304 -39.03 1.06 -14.16
C ALA A 304 -39.77 0.27 -13.09
N ALA A 305 -39.24 -0.84 -12.60
CA ALA A 305 -39.88 -1.63 -11.54
C ALA A 305 -40.02 -0.81 -10.23
N ILE A 306 -38.98 -0.05 -9.85
CA ILE A 306 -39.01 0.82 -8.66
C ILE A 306 -40.01 1.97 -8.87
N TYR A 307 -40.11 2.50 -10.09
CA TYR A 307 -41.05 3.56 -10.44
C TYR A 307 -42.50 3.20 -10.12
N ALA A 308 -42.89 1.95 -10.30
CA ALA A 308 -44.21 1.44 -9.90
C ALA A 308 -44.44 1.53 -8.37
N ALA A 309 -43.41 1.50 -7.55
CA ALA A 309 -43.51 1.59 -6.10
C ALA A 309 -43.66 3.04 -5.61
N CYS A 310 -43.38 4.04 -6.44
CA CYS A 310 -43.51 5.45 -6.09
C CYS A 310 -45.03 5.83 -6.06
N LYS A 311 -45.58 5.92 -4.83
CA LYS A 311 -47.01 6.24 -4.61
C LYS A 311 -47.23 7.75 -4.57
N THR A 312 -47.05 8.43 -5.70
CA THR A 312 -47.26 9.89 -5.80
C THR A 312 -48.73 10.25 -6.03
N ASN A 313 -49.09 11.50 -5.74
CA ASN A 313 -50.41 12.04 -6.01
C ASN A 313 -50.69 12.21 -7.53
N SER A 314 -49.65 12.18 -8.35
CA SER A 314 -49.71 12.39 -9.79
C SER A 314 -49.57 11.07 -10.57
N THR A 315 -50.27 10.00 -10.17
CA THR A 315 -50.17 8.67 -10.82
C THR A 315 -50.54 8.70 -12.31
N LEU A 316 -51.48 9.57 -12.74
CA LEU A 316 -51.80 9.72 -14.18
C LEU A 316 -50.57 10.21 -14.97
N ALA A 317 -49.84 11.20 -14.45
CA ALA A 317 -48.63 11.67 -15.10
C ALA A 317 -47.54 10.59 -15.13
N GLN A 318 -47.48 9.72 -14.09
CA GLN A 318 -46.58 8.56 -14.10
C GLN A 318 -46.95 7.57 -15.22
N ILE A 319 -48.27 7.30 -15.45
CA ILE A 319 -48.72 6.44 -16.53
C ILE A 319 -48.29 7.03 -17.87
N GLU A 320 -48.60 8.31 -18.12
CA GLU A 320 -48.20 8.99 -19.36
C GLU A 320 -46.70 8.96 -19.61
N ARG A 321 -45.91 9.09 -18.55
CA ARG A 321 -44.43 9.00 -18.61
C ARG A 321 -43.99 7.58 -18.98
N ALA A 322 -44.51 6.58 -18.31
CA ALA A 322 -44.20 5.18 -18.58
C ALA A 322 -44.67 4.72 -19.96
N GLU A 323 -45.84 5.23 -20.45
CA GLU A 323 -46.30 4.98 -21.82
C GLU A 323 -45.38 5.63 -22.88
N ARG A 324 -44.71 6.77 -22.55
CA ARG A 324 -43.68 7.33 -23.43
C ARG A 324 -42.45 6.44 -23.50
N TRP A 325 -42.00 5.89 -22.36
CA TRP A 325 -40.92 4.91 -22.33
C TRP A 325 -41.27 3.64 -23.10
N LEU A 326 -42.51 3.15 -22.96
CA LEU A 326 -42.95 1.95 -23.66
C LEU A 326 -42.91 2.08 -25.20
N ARG A 327 -43.10 3.30 -25.74
CA ARG A 327 -42.94 3.54 -27.19
C ARG A 327 -41.51 3.28 -27.68
N GLN A 328 -40.52 3.45 -26.82
CA GLN A 328 -39.11 3.21 -27.13
C GLN A 328 -38.69 1.77 -26.78
N HIS A 329 -39.31 1.18 -25.75
CA HIS A 329 -39.00 -0.12 -25.19
C HIS A 329 -40.21 -1.09 -25.21
N ALA A 330 -40.83 -1.24 -26.35
CA ALA A 330 -42.12 -1.95 -26.52
C ALA A 330 -42.10 -3.43 -26.09
N ARG A 331 -40.92 -4.05 -25.97
CA ARG A 331 -40.73 -5.45 -25.56
C ARG A 331 -40.19 -5.60 -24.13
N ASP A 332 -40.31 -4.59 -23.31
CA ASP A 332 -39.86 -4.68 -21.91
C ASP A 332 -41.03 -5.19 -21.03
N ALA A 333 -40.88 -6.44 -20.58
CA ALA A 333 -41.91 -7.09 -19.76
C ALA A 333 -42.04 -6.42 -18.38
N VAL A 334 -40.93 -5.90 -17.80
CA VAL A 334 -40.94 -5.23 -16.51
C VAL A 334 -41.63 -3.87 -16.60
N LEU A 335 -41.42 -3.12 -17.68
CA LEU A 335 -42.10 -1.84 -17.92
C LEU A 335 -43.62 -2.06 -18.14
N LEU A 336 -44.01 -3.11 -18.84
CA LEU A 336 -45.40 -3.48 -18.99
C LEU A 336 -46.05 -3.84 -17.64
N ALA A 337 -45.38 -4.63 -16.81
CA ALA A 337 -45.84 -4.91 -15.45
C ALA A 337 -45.98 -3.64 -14.60
N THR A 338 -45.02 -2.71 -14.75
CA THR A 338 -45.02 -1.39 -14.09
C THR A 338 -46.29 -0.59 -14.50
N LEU A 339 -46.56 -0.49 -15.80
CA LEU A 339 -47.77 0.16 -16.31
C LEU A 339 -49.03 -0.50 -15.79
N GLY A 340 -49.09 -1.83 -15.77
CA GLY A 340 -50.20 -2.57 -15.17
C GLY A 340 -50.45 -2.19 -13.72
N LYS A 341 -49.41 -2.13 -12.89
CA LYS A 341 -49.51 -1.71 -11.48
C LYS A 341 -49.98 -0.27 -11.32
N LEU A 342 -49.44 0.65 -12.14
CA LEU A 342 -49.87 2.06 -12.15
C LEU A 342 -51.31 2.22 -12.53
N CYS A 343 -51.78 1.51 -13.58
CA CYS A 343 -53.16 1.50 -14.04
C CYS A 343 -54.13 0.91 -12.98
N MET A 344 -53.72 -0.17 -12.29
CA MET A 344 -54.50 -0.72 -11.16
C MET A 344 -54.71 0.33 -10.06
N ARG A 345 -53.72 1.13 -9.75
CA ARG A 345 -53.80 2.18 -8.74
C ARG A 345 -54.83 3.28 -9.08
N GLN A 346 -55.06 3.50 -10.38
CA GLN A 346 -56.05 4.44 -10.92
C GLN A 346 -57.36 3.78 -11.30
N ALA A 347 -57.59 2.53 -10.89
CA ALA A 347 -58.78 1.76 -11.26
C ALA A 347 -59.03 1.65 -12.79
N LEU A 348 -57.99 1.79 -13.61
CA LEU A 348 -58.02 1.63 -15.06
C LEU A 348 -57.90 0.12 -15.43
N TRP A 349 -58.87 -0.66 -14.98
CA TRP A 349 -58.84 -2.13 -14.97
C TRP A 349 -58.54 -2.77 -16.34
N GLY A 350 -59.21 -2.26 -17.41
CA GLY A 350 -58.97 -2.79 -18.77
C GLY A 350 -57.54 -2.55 -19.27
N LYS A 351 -57.00 -1.34 -19.06
CA LYS A 351 -55.61 -1.06 -19.40
C LYS A 351 -54.64 -1.90 -18.54
N ALA A 352 -54.94 -2.02 -17.26
CA ALA A 352 -54.09 -2.81 -16.32
C ALA A 352 -54.03 -4.28 -16.80
N GLN A 353 -55.15 -4.89 -17.14
CA GLN A 353 -55.20 -6.26 -17.64
C GLN A 353 -54.39 -6.41 -18.92
N SER A 354 -54.61 -5.54 -19.93
CA SER A 354 -53.88 -5.61 -21.20
C SER A 354 -52.36 -5.52 -21.01
N TYR A 355 -51.88 -4.61 -20.17
CA TYR A 355 -50.41 -4.46 -19.90
C TYR A 355 -49.86 -5.68 -19.17
N LEU A 356 -50.54 -6.20 -18.15
CA LEU A 356 -50.07 -7.34 -17.37
C LEU A 356 -50.08 -8.64 -18.20
N GLU A 357 -51.10 -8.86 -19.01
CA GLU A 357 -51.13 -10.00 -19.93
C GLU A 357 -50.01 -9.93 -20.97
N ALA A 358 -49.75 -8.74 -21.53
CA ALA A 358 -48.63 -8.53 -22.44
C ALA A 358 -47.30 -8.77 -21.75
N SER A 359 -47.13 -8.34 -20.49
CA SER A 359 -45.94 -8.63 -19.69
C SER A 359 -45.69 -10.12 -19.54
N VAL A 360 -46.72 -10.87 -19.12
CA VAL A 360 -46.63 -12.33 -18.90
C VAL A 360 -46.39 -13.08 -20.20
N ALA A 361 -46.95 -12.59 -21.32
CA ALA A 361 -46.75 -13.20 -22.64
C ALA A 361 -45.31 -13.03 -23.15
N LEU A 362 -44.65 -11.92 -22.81
CA LEU A 362 -43.24 -11.67 -23.16
C LEU A 362 -42.31 -12.45 -22.26
N GLU A 363 -42.46 -12.29 -20.93
CA GLU A 363 -41.61 -12.93 -19.93
C GLU A 363 -42.47 -13.26 -18.69
N PRO A 364 -42.84 -14.53 -18.49
CA PRO A 364 -43.55 -14.94 -17.29
C PRO A 364 -42.72 -14.68 -16.02
N SER A 365 -43.22 -13.82 -15.15
CA SER A 365 -42.56 -13.52 -13.87
C SER A 365 -43.51 -13.73 -12.68
N LEU A 366 -42.93 -14.05 -11.52
CA LEU A 366 -43.68 -14.20 -10.26
C LEU A 366 -44.48 -12.91 -9.97
N ASP A 367 -43.86 -11.75 -10.13
CA ASP A 367 -44.45 -10.44 -9.83
C ASP A 367 -45.62 -10.11 -10.76
N ALA A 368 -45.46 -10.36 -12.07
CA ALA A 368 -46.51 -10.11 -13.04
C ALA A 368 -47.73 -11.05 -12.82
N HIS A 369 -47.50 -12.34 -12.56
CA HIS A 369 -48.58 -13.29 -12.25
C HIS A 369 -49.30 -12.95 -10.94
N MET A 370 -48.56 -12.60 -9.89
CA MET A 370 -49.18 -12.18 -8.63
C MET A 370 -49.96 -10.87 -8.76
N THR A 371 -49.51 -9.97 -9.62
CA THR A 371 -50.23 -8.71 -9.89
C THR A 371 -51.50 -8.97 -10.71
N LEU A 372 -51.46 -9.88 -11.69
CA LEU A 372 -52.64 -10.33 -12.41
C LEU A 372 -53.65 -11.03 -11.48
N ALA A 373 -53.17 -11.89 -10.60
CA ALA A 373 -54.07 -12.56 -9.64
C ALA A 373 -54.83 -11.53 -8.78
N ARG A 374 -54.14 -10.50 -8.25
CA ARG A 374 -54.78 -9.42 -7.50
C ARG A 374 -55.79 -8.63 -8.34
N LEU A 375 -55.48 -8.39 -9.61
CA LEU A 375 -56.40 -7.72 -10.51
C LEU A 375 -57.65 -8.57 -10.74
N MET A 376 -57.50 -9.88 -10.98
CA MET A 376 -58.64 -10.80 -11.18
C MET A 376 -59.51 -10.92 -9.93
N GLU A 377 -58.93 -10.94 -8.74
CA GLU A 377 -59.64 -10.88 -7.46
C GLU A 377 -60.49 -9.60 -7.35
N GLN A 378 -59.92 -8.43 -7.67
CA GLN A 378 -60.64 -7.16 -7.65
C GLN A 378 -61.81 -7.10 -8.67
N LEU A 379 -61.69 -7.84 -9.77
CA LEU A 379 -62.75 -7.96 -10.80
C LEU A 379 -63.77 -9.08 -10.48
N GLY A 380 -63.60 -9.80 -9.36
CA GLY A 380 -64.48 -10.92 -8.97
C GLY A 380 -64.22 -12.22 -9.77
N ARG A 381 -63.12 -12.30 -10.53
CA ARG A 381 -62.78 -13.45 -11.40
C ARG A 381 -61.84 -14.41 -10.63
N ASN A 382 -62.37 -15.02 -9.55
CA ASN A 382 -61.57 -15.80 -8.61
C ASN A 382 -60.88 -17.02 -9.24
N ASP A 383 -61.52 -17.72 -10.17
CA ASP A 383 -60.96 -18.89 -10.85
C ASP A 383 -59.70 -18.54 -11.67
N GLU A 384 -59.69 -17.37 -12.27
CA GLU A 384 -58.55 -16.88 -13.00
C GLU A 384 -57.44 -16.41 -12.04
N ALA A 385 -57.82 -15.77 -10.95
CA ALA A 385 -56.86 -15.40 -9.90
C ALA A 385 -56.07 -16.62 -9.38
N ILE A 386 -56.79 -17.72 -9.06
CA ILE A 386 -56.17 -18.96 -8.62
C ILE A 386 -55.23 -19.55 -9.66
N ARG A 387 -55.55 -19.48 -10.95
CA ARG A 387 -54.64 -19.93 -12.04
C ARG A 387 -53.32 -19.14 -12.02
N HIS A 388 -53.38 -17.83 -11.88
CA HIS A 388 -52.20 -16.98 -11.84
C HIS A 388 -51.37 -17.20 -10.56
N VAL A 389 -52.01 -17.42 -9.41
CA VAL A 389 -51.29 -17.79 -8.16
C VAL A 389 -50.55 -19.12 -8.31
N ARG A 390 -51.19 -20.14 -8.92
CA ARG A 390 -50.49 -21.42 -9.17
C ARG A 390 -49.29 -21.23 -10.08
N ARG A 391 -49.43 -20.44 -11.13
CA ARG A 391 -48.36 -20.18 -12.09
C ARG A 391 -47.20 -19.42 -11.42
N SER A 392 -47.51 -18.47 -10.57
CA SER A 392 -46.47 -17.76 -9.80
C SER A 392 -45.70 -18.70 -8.83
N ALA A 393 -46.41 -19.64 -8.21
CA ALA A 393 -45.80 -20.64 -7.34
C ALA A 393 -44.88 -21.64 -8.09
N GLU A 394 -45.21 -21.95 -9.36
CA GLU A 394 -44.34 -22.76 -10.23
C GLU A 394 -43.04 -22.03 -10.60
N LEU A 395 -43.12 -20.71 -10.80
CA LEU A 395 -41.95 -19.86 -11.12
C LEU A 395 -41.06 -19.55 -9.91
N ALA A 396 -41.53 -19.79 -8.68
CA ALA A 396 -40.78 -19.60 -7.45
C ALA A 396 -39.92 -20.81 -7.04
N ARG A 397 -40.08 -21.94 -7.74
CA ARG A 397 -39.32 -23.18 -7.54
C ARG A 397 -38.07 -23.22 -8.39
#